data_0400bc64fc671cc3a1a7da6b880492b2
#
_entry.id   0400bc64fc671cc3a1a7da6b880492b2
#
_cell.length_a   1.000
_cell.length_b   1.000
_cell.length_c   1.000
_cell.angle_alpha   90.00
_cell.angle_beta   90.00
_cell.angle_gamma   90.00
#
_symmetry.space_group_name_H-M   'P 1'
#
loop_
_entity.id
_entity.type
_entity.pdbx_description
1 polymer ?
#
loop_
_entity_poly.entity_id
_entity_poly.type
_entity_poly.pdbx_seq_one_letter_code
_entity_poly.pdbx_strand_id
1 'polypeptide(L)'
;MKTTQIRIRNNCKIKNATKTSSNGINFKSQLEKTIYNCLLELGFSPEYEPETYTLIEGFNPMTPFYDKETDKQKEKRLKEGVDLTPSKLLVRRSSKIIGIRYTPDIRFYYNGIQIFIEVKGKENDVFYIKKKLFIKYLDNLYLNKKIKSMYFEVYSKKQLLQAIDIIKQNNESK
;
A
#
# COMPACT_ATOMS: atom_id res chain seq x y z
N MET A 1 -10.72 -41.71 16.13
CA MET A 1 -10.96 -40.27 16.18
C MET A 1 -9.80 -39.54 15.54
N LYS A 2 -9.99 -38.92 14.38
CA LYS A 2 -8.93 -38.16 13.69
C LYS A 2 -8.96 -36.72 14.19
N THR A 3 -7.94 -36.29 14.90
CA THR A 3 -7.77 -34.93 15.41
C THR A 3 -7.43 -34.01 14.25
N THR A 4 -8.34 -33.15 13.85
CA THR A 4 -8.11 -32.14 12.80
C THR A 4 -7.26 -31.02 13.39
N GLN A 5 -5.97 -30.98 13.05
CA GLN A 5 -5.10 -29.86 13.39
C GLN A 5 -5.54 -28.63 12.60
N ILE A 6 -6.06 -27.63 13.29
CA ILE A 6 -6.33 -26.30 12.74
C ILE A 6 -4.98 -25.63 12.47
N ARG A 7 -4.57 -25.56 11.19
CA ARG A 7 -3.43 -24.73 10.78
C ARG A 7 -3.77 -23.25 10.98
N ILE A 8 -3.25 -22.67 12.04
CA ILE A 8 -3.21 -21.22 12.22
C ILE A 8 -2.35 -20.67 11.09
N ARG A 9 -2.98 -19.97 10.13
CA ARG A 9 -2.27 -19.17 9.12
C ARG A 9 -1.62 -18.00 9.86
N ASN A 10 -0.36 -18.14 10.25
CA ASN A 10 0.45 -17.00 10.64
C ASN A 10 0.48 -16.05 9.44
N ASN A 11 0.14 -14.77 9.66
CA ASN A 11 0.40 -13.70 8.71
C ASN A 11 1.91 -13.68 8.43
N CYS A 12 2.34 -14.43 7.43
CA CYS A 12 3.73 -14.44 7.01
C CYS A 12 4.06 -13.07 6.46
N LYS A 13 4.77 -12.26 7.25
CA LYS A 13 5.60 -11.18 6.67
C LYS A 13 6.36 -11.81 5.52
N ILE A 14 6.35 -11.16 4.36
CA ILE A 14 7.07 -11.64 3.17
C ILE A 14 8.53 -11.81 3.57
N LYS A 15 8.97 -13.06 3.77
CA LYS A 15 10.28 -13.38 4.37
C LYS A 15 11.47 -13.10 3.46
N ASN A 16 11.27 -12.69 2.20
CA ASN A 16 12.31 -12.66 1.17
C ASN A 16 12.52 -11.31 0.47
N ALA A 17 12.00 -10.20 1.01
CA ALA A 17 12.38 -8.88 0.49
C ALA A 17 13.75 -8.51 1.07
N THR A 18 14.83 -8.74 0.33
CA THR A 18 16.17 -8.32 0.71
C THR A 18 16.30 -6.83 0.44
N LYS A 19 16.43 -6.04 1.52
CA LYS A 19 16.74 -4.62 1.39
C LYS A 19 18.07 -4.46 0.65
N THR A 20 18.10 -3.56 -0.31
CA THR A 20 19.30 -3.30 -1.13
C THR A 20 19.44 -1.82 -1.37
N SER A 21 20.67 -1.34 -1.53
CA SER A 21 20.94 0.07 -1.80
C SER A 21 21.59 0.27 -3.17
N SER A 22 21.33 1.40 -3.79
CA SER A 22 21.98 1.88 -5.02
C SER A 22 21.84 3.40 -5.10
N ASN A 23 22.92 4.09 -5.48
CA ASN A 23 22.93 5.55 -5.66
C ASN A 23 22.34 6.34 -4.46
N GLY A 24 22.64 5.89 -3.22
CA GLY A 24 22.13 6.53 -1.99
C GLY A 24 20.68 6.22 -1.65
N ILE A 25 19.96 5.44 -2.46
CA ILE A 25 18.57 5.05 -2.23
C ILE A 25 18.51 3.64 -1.62
N ASN A 26 17.73 3.50 -0.54
CA ASN A 26 17.47 2.22 0.11
C ASN A 26 16.16 1.63 -0.41
N PHE A 27 16.23 0.59 -1.22
CA PHE A 27 15.07 -0.11 -1.78
C PHE A 27 14.58 -1.20 -0.83
N LYS A 28 13.27 -1.41 -0.78
CA LYS A 28 12.64 -2.48 0.03
C LYS A 28 12.82 -3.86 -0.58
N SER A 29 13.03 -3.94 -1.91
CA SER A 29 13.26 -5.19 -2.62
C SER A 29 14.26 -5.05 -3.76
N GLN A 30 14.86 -6.19 -4.17
CA GLN A 30 15.76 -6.25 -5.33
C GLN A 30 15.01 -5.91 -6.63
N LEU A 31 13.73 -6.27 -6.73
CA LEU A 31 12.93 -5.96 -7.92
C LEU A 31 12.71 -4.46 -8.06
N GLU A 32 12.36 -3.74 -6.98
CA GLU A 32 12.25 -2.28 -6.98
C GLU A 32 13.53 -1.60 -7.47
N LYS A 33 14.69 -2.02 -6.94
CA LYS A 33 16.00 -1.54 -7.41
C LYS A 33 16.20 -1.79 -8.91
N THR A 34 15.88 -2.99 -9.38
CA THR A 34 16.05 -3.37 -10.79
C THR A 34 15.16 -2.52 -11.69
N ILE A 35 13.89 -2.31 -11.31
CA ILE A 35 12.92 -1.49 -12.04
C ILE A 35 13.37 -0.01 -12.06
N TYR A 36 13.79 0.51 -10.91
CA TYR A 36 14.27 1.89 -10.80
C TYR A 36 15.51 2.15 -11.69
N ASN A 37 16.52 1.29 -11.61
CA ASN A 37 17.73 1.41 -12.43
C ASN A 37 17.41 1.26 -13.93
N CYS A 38 16.49 0.38 -14.30
CA CYS A 38 16.07 0.24 -15.69
C CYS A 38 15.39 1.52 -16.22
N LEU A 39 14.61 2.22 -15.39
CA LEU A 39 14.04 3.52 -15.78
C LEU A 39 15.12 4.57 -16.00
N LEU A 40 16.17 4.61 -15.14
CA LEU A 40 17.32 5.50 -15.34
C LEU A 40 18.06 5.16 -16.64
N GLU A 41 18.34 3.89 -16.93
CA GLU A 41 18.98 3.42 -18.17
C GLU A 41 18.17 3.80 -19.42
N LEU A 42 16.85 3.87 -19.32
CA LEU A 42 15.95 4.30 -20.38
C LEU A 42 15.82 5.83 -20.51
N GLY A 43 16.55 6.61 -19.69
CA GLY A 43 16.57 8.06 -19.73
C GLY A 43 15.44 8.76 -19.00
N PHE A 44 14.68 8.04 -18.15
CA PHE A 44 13.69 8.65 -17.27
C PHE A 44 14.34 9.18 -15.98
N SER A 45 13.64 10.06 -15.28
CA SER A 45 14.03 10.59 -13.97
C SER A 45 13.07 10.09 -12.90
N PRO A 46 13.18 8.81 -12.46
CA PRO A 46 12.27 8.25 -11.47
C PRO A 46 12.55 8.79 -10.06
N GLU A 47 11.49 8.99 -9.29
CA GLU A 47 11.51 9.27 -7.86
C GLU A 47 11.04 8.01 -7.12
N TYR A 48 11.84 7.52 -6.18
CA TYR A 48 11.49 6.36 -5.34
C TYR A 48 10.73 6.81 -4.10
N GLU A 49 9.55 6.23 -3.85
CA GLU A 49 8.66 6.59 -2.74
C GLU A 49 8.49 8.12 -2.58
N PRO A 50 8.08 8.84 -3.65
CA PRO A 50 8.19 10.31 -3.72
C PRO A 50 7.42 11.02 -2.64
N GLU A 51 6.19 10.62 -2.41
CA GLU A 51 5.31 11.20 -1.39
C GLU A 51 4.21 10.22 -0.96
N THR A 52 3.62 10.48 0.20
CA THR A 52 2.52 9.71 0.74
C THR A 52 1.20 10.44 0.53
N TYR A 53 0.29 9.83 -0.22
CA TYR A 53 -1.03 10.36 -0.53
C TYR A 53 -2.04 9.96 0.55
N THR A 54 -2.81 10.90 1.04
CA THR A 54 -3.94 10.63 1.92
C THR A 54 -5.16 10.29 1.05
N LEU A 55 -5.60 9.04 1.10
CA LEU A 55 -6.72 8.53 0.32
C LEU A 55 -8.05 8.72 1.04
N ILE A 56 -8.04 8.57 2.35
CA ILE A 56 -9.17 8.85 3.25
C ILE A 56 -8.60 9.55 4.47
N GLU A 57 -9.16 10.70 4.80
CA GLU A 57 -8.79 11.43 6.01
C GLU A 57 -9.19 10.68 7.28
N GLY A 58 -8.38 10.83 8.33
CA GLY A 58 -8.75 10.31 9.64
C GLY A 58 -9.87 11.16 10.26
N PHE A 59 -10.77 10.51 10.98
CA PHE A 59 -11.95 11.17 11.56
C PHE A 59 -12.28 10.67 12.95
N ASN A 60 -13.04 11.45 13.70
CA ASN A 60 -13.63 11.03 14.96
C ASN A 60 -15.00 10.45 14.67
N PRO A 61 -15.25 9.16 15.01
CA PRO A 61 -16.54 8.53 14.71
C PRO A 61 -17.65 9.13 15.57
N MET A 62 -18.76 9.48 14.95
CA MET A 62 -19.98 9.87 15.64
C MET A 62 -20.83 8.65 16.01
N THR A 63 -20.76 7.60 15.18
CA THR A 63 -21.44 6.32 15.43
C THR A 63 -20.71 5.56 16.54
N PRO A 64 -21.40 5.15 17.62
CA PRO A 64 -20.80 4.26 18.60
C PRO A 64 -20.39 2.95 17.98
N PHE A 65 -19.13 2.56 18.17
CA PHE A 65 -18.65 1.25 17.72
C PHE A 65 -17.88 0.53 18.82
N TYR A 66 -17.88 -0.78 18.77
CA TYR A 66 -17.34 -1.65 19.78
C TYR A 66 -16.41 -2.69 19.17
N ASP A 67 -15.23 -2.81 19.75
CA ASP A 67 -14.22 -3.80 19.37
C ASP A 67 -13.88 -4.70 20.55
N LYS A 68 -13.24 -5.83 20.27
CA LYS A 68 -12.65 -6.64 21.33
C LYS A 68 -11.60 -5.84 22.09
N GLU A 69 -11.61 -5.99 23.42
CA GLU A 69 -10.55 -5.43 24.28
C GLU A 69 -9.17 -5.92 23.81
N THR A 70 -8.17 -5.05 23.93
CA THR A 70 -6.77 -5.41 23.70
C THR A 70 -6.23 -6.28 24.83
N ASP A 71 -5.12 -7.00 24.60
CA ASP A 71 -4.51 -7.81 25.64
C ASP A 71 -4.14 -6.99 26.88
N LYS A 72 -3.62 -5.76 26.68
CA LYS A 72 -3.34 -4.81 27.77
C LYS A 72 -4.59 -4.42 28.59
N GLN A 73 -5.72 -4.20 27.90
CA GLN A 73 -6.98 -3.88 28.58
C GLN A 73 -7.49 -5.09 29.37
N LYS A 74 -7.38 -6.29 28.78
CA LYS A 74 -7.71 -7.54 29.48
C LYS A 74 -6.85 -7.74 30.74
N GLU A 75 -5.53 -7.60 30.61
CA GLU A 75 -4.61 -7.71 31.76
C GLU A 75 -4.95 -6.70 32.86
N LYS A 76 -5.27 -5.45 32.50
CA LYS A 76 -5.69 -4.45 33.46
C LYS A 76 -6.95 -4.87 34.20
N ARG A 77 -7.98 -5.29 33.46
CA ARG A 77 -9.26 -5.75 33.98
C ARG A 77 -9.10 -6.95 34.95
N LEU A 78 -8.27 -7.92 34.58
CA LEU A 78 -8.01 -9.09 35.43
C LEU A 78 -7.27 -8.71 36.72
N LYS A 79 -6.34 -7.75 36.68
CA LYS A 79 -5.68 -7.22 37.88
C LYS A 79 -6.66 -6.49 38.81
N GLU A 80 -7.72 -5.93 38.26
CA GLU A 80 -8.81 -5.27 39.01
C GLU A 80 -9.82 -6.28 39.55
N GLY A 81 -9.59 -7.61 39.40
CA GLY A 81 -10.43 -8.68 39.91
C GLY A 81 -11.73 -8.93 39.13
N VAL A 82 -11.84 -8.35 37.94
CA VAL A 82 -12.99 -8.54 37.06
C VAL A 82 -12.71 -9.65 36.08
N ASP A 83 -13.15 -10.86 36.38
CA ASP A 83 -13.08 -12.01 35.44
C ASP A 83 -14.50 -12.32 34.94
N LEU A 84 -14.68 -12.08 33.64
CA LEU A 84 -15.96 -12.28 32.96
C LEU A 84 -15.75 -13.16 31.70
N THR A 85 -16.77 -13.95 31.43
CA THR A 85 -16.90 -14.63 30.14
C THR A 85 -17.81 -13.82 29.21
N PRO A 86 -17.44 -13.65 27.93
CA PRO A 86 -16.30 -14.24 27.21
C PRO A 86 -14.92 -13.68 27.64
N SER A 87 -13.86 -14.44 27.33
CA SER A 87 -12.49 -14.11 27.73
C SER A 87 -11.98 -12.75 27.26
N LYS A 88 -12.61 -12.15 26.25
CA LYS A 88 -12.40 -10.77 25.80
C LYS A 88 -13.75 -10.07 25.63
N LEU A 89 -13.89 -8.94 26.27
CA LEU A 89 -15.09 -8.11 26.23
C LEU A 89 -15.13 -7.21 25.00
N LEU A 90 -16.34 -6.82 24.60
CA LEU A 90 -16.55 -5.71 23.69
C LEU A 90 -16.42 -4.40 24.46
N VAL A 91 -15.54 -3.54 24.01
CA VAL A 91 -15.32 -2.21 24.60
C VAL A 91 -15.65 -1.13 23.58
N ARG A 92 -16.37 -0.10 24.04
CA ARG A 92 -16.66 1.05 23.20
C ARG A 92 -15.37 1.77 22.84
N ARG A 93 -15.22 2.07 21.56
CA ARG A 93 -14.11 2.88 21.06
C ARG A 93 -14.53 4.34 20.90
N SER A 94 -13.69 5.23 21.40
CA SER A 94 -13.82 6.68 21.22
C SER A 94 -12.60 7.27 20.53
N SER A 95 -11.63 6.41 20.16
CA SER A 95 -10.40 6.87 19.51
C SER A 95 -10.65 7.30 18.07
N LYS A 96 -9.91 8.32 17.63
CA LYS A 96 -9.87 8.74 16.23
C LYS A 96 -9.56 7.57 15.31
N ILE A 97 -10.34 7.41 14.26
CA ILE A 97 -10.04 6.48 13.16
C ILE A 97 -8.91 7.09 12.33
N ILE A 98 -7.84 6.33 12.17
CA ILE A 98 -6.67 6.75 11.39
C ILE A 98 -7.01 6.72 9.91
N GLY A 99 -6.61 7.76 9.18
CA GLY A 99 -6.80 7.83 7.73
C GLY A 99 -6.07 6.73 6.96
N ILE A 100 -6.51 6.48 5.75
CA ILE A 100 -5.86 5.55 4.83
C ILE A 100 -4.88 6.33 3.97
N ARG A 101 -3.62 5.91 4.00
CA ARG A 101 -2.53 6.52 3.23
C ARG A 101 -1.90 5.50 2.29
N TYR A 102 -1.35 6.00 1.19
CA TYR A 102 -0.68 5.19 0.19
C TYR A 102 0.57 5.92 -0.33
N THR A 103 1.68 5.20 -0.41
CA THR A 103 2.93 5.67 -1.02
C THR A 103 3.22 4.76 -2.20
N PRO A 104 3.14 5.23 -3.45
CA PRO A 104 3.54 4.45 -4.62
C PRO A 104 5.05 4.22 -4.61
N ASP A 105 5.50 3.10 -5.17
CA ASP A 105 6.92 2.76 -5.15
C ASP A 105 7.75 3.72 -6.01
N ILE A 106 7.30 4.05 -7.24
CA ILE A 106 8.04 4.90 -8.17
C ILE A 106 7.08 5.88 -8.86
N ARG A 107 7.52 7.13 -9.02
CA ARG A 107 6.87 8.15 -9.85
C ARG A 107 7.89 8.75 -10.82
N PHE A 108 7.44 9.10 -12.01
CA PHE A 108 8.17 9.96 -12.94
C PHE A 108 7.20 10.70 -13.85
N TYR A 109 7.72 11.66 -14.62
CA TYR A 109 6.91 12.44 -15.56
C TYR A 109 7.36 12.13 -17.00
N TYR A 110 6.41 12.01 -17.91
CA TYR A 110 6.64 11.86 -19.32
C TYR A 110 5.63 12.68 -20.13
N ASN A 111 6.12 13.65 -20.91
CA ASN A 111 5.30 14.56 -21.72
C ASN A 111 4.10 15.16 -20.95
N GLY A 112 4.32 15.64 -19.73
CA GLY A 112 3.29 16.25 -18.89
C GLY A 112 2.30 15.26 -18.25
N ILE A 113 2.52 13.95 -18.41
CA ILE A 113 1.73 12.90 -17.75
C ILE A 113 2.52 12.40 -16.54
N GLN A 114 1.85 12.28 -15.41
CA GLN A 114 2.39 11.70 -14.18
C GLN A 114 2.27 10.18 -14.23
N ILE A 115 3.39 9.47 -14.19
CA ILE A 115 3.43 8.01 -14.30
C ILE A 115 3.73 7.42 -12.92
N PHE A 116 2.91 6.49 -12.48
CA PHE A 116 3.11 5.72 -11.27
C PHE A 116 3.39 4.27 -11.59
N ILE A 117 4.46 3.73 -11.03
CA ILE A 117 4.81 2.31 -11.11
C ILE A 117 4.77 1.72 -9.69
N GLU A 118 3.96 0.71 -9.52
CA GLU A 118 3.93 -0.12 -8.32
C GLU A 118 4.64 -1.45 -8.64
N VAL A 119 5.63 -1.79 -7.85
CA VAL A 119 6.46 -2.99 -8.05
C VAL A 119 5.99 -4.11 -7.12
N LYS A 120 5.54 -5.23 -7.67
CA LYS A 120 4.95 -6.32 -6.88
C LYS A 120 5.70 -7.63 -7.00
N GLY A 121 6.09 -8.19 -5.85
CA GLY A 121 6.51 -9.59 -5.74
C GLY A 121 5.33 -10.50 -5.36
N LYS A 122 4.54 -10.09 -4.37
CA LYS A 122 3.34 -10.78 -3.89
C LYS A 122 2.31 -9.77 -3.38
N GLU A 123 1.07 -9.99 -3.72
CA GLU A 123 -0.05 -9.14 -3.33
C GLU A 123 -0.64 -9.56 -1.98
N ASN A 124 -1.28 -8.60 -1.31
CA ASN A 124 -2.10 -8.82 -0.12
C ASN A 124 -3.44 -8.09 -0.24
N ASP A 125 -4.43 -8.50 0.55
CA ASP A 125 -5.80 -7.98 0.49
C ASP A 125 -5.89 -6.46 0.74
N VAL A 126 -5.05 -5.93 1.62
CA VAL A 126 -5.01 -4.51 1.96
C VAL A 126 -4.55 -3.67 0.76
N PHE A 127 -3.64 -4.20 -0.05
CA PHE A 127 -3.17 -3.53 -1.25
C PHE A 127 -4.29 -3.29 -2.26
N TYR A 128 -5.14 -4.28 -2.52
CA TYR A 128 -6.26 -4.13 -3.46
C TYR A 128 -7.20 -2.97 -3.10
N ILE A 129 -7.48 -2.80 -1.82
CA ILE A 129 -8.31 -1.68 -1.33
C ILE A 129 -7.59 -0.36 -1.57
N LYS A 130 -6.31 -0.25 -1.18
CA LYS A 130 -5.51 0.97 -1.35
C LYS A 130 -5.35 1.33 -2.83
N LYS A 131 -5.12 0.35 -3.71
CA LYS A 131 -5.06 0.56 -5.15
C LYS A 131 -6.33 1.19 -5.70
N LYS A 132 -7.51 0.62 -5.39
CA LYS A 132 -8.80 1.17 -5.84
C LYS A 132 -8.99 2.62 -5.37
N LEU A 133 -8.66 2.89 -4.12
CA LEU A 133 -8.75 4.24 -3.57
C LEU A 133 -7.75 5.20 -4.22
N PHE A 134 -6.54 4.73 -4.54
CA PHE A 134 -5.54 5.55 -5.22
C PHE A 134 -5.92 5.87 -6.66
N ILE A 135 -6.44 4.89 -7.43
CA ILE A 135 -6.98 5.15 -8.77
C ILE A 135 -8.10 6.20 -8.70
N LYS A 136 -9.03 6.07 -7.74
CA LYS A 136 -10.08 7.07 -7.54
C LYS A 136 -9.53 8.45 -7.17
N TYR A 137 -8.45 8.50 -6.40
CA TYR A 137 -7.73 9.74 -6.09
C TYR A 137 -7.15 10.38 -7.35
N LEU A 138 -6.52 9.61 -8.24
CA LEU A 138 -5.97 10.09 -9.53
C LEU A 138 -7.08 10.60 -10.46
N ASP A 139 -8.24 9.92 -10.53
CA ASP A 139 -9.41 10.38 -11.25
C ASP A 139 -9.88 11.76 -10.75
N ASN A 140 -9.94 11.95 -9.43
CA ASN A 140 -10.29 13.22 -8.82
C ASN A 140 -9.28 14.33 -9.15
N LEU A 141 -7.98 14.02 -9.20
CA LEU A 141 -6.95 14.96 -9.65
C LEU A 141 -7.17 15.37 -11.10
N TYR A 142 -7.52 14.44 -11.97
CA TYR A 142 -7.83 14.75 -13.37
C TYR A 142 -9.08 15.65 -13.48
N LEU A 143 -10.17 15.29 -12.80
CA LEU A 143 -11.42 16.05 -12.86
C LEU A 143 -11.28 17.48 -12.33
N ASN A 144 -10.61 17.64 -11.19
CA ASN A 144 -10.52 18.93 -10.49
C ASN A 144 -9.33 19.79 -10.95
N LYS A 145 -8.18 19.21 -11.23
CA LYS A 145 -6.94 19.94 -11.54
C LYS A 145 -6.40 19.68 -12.94
N LYS A 146 -7.09 18.84 -13.73
CA LYS A 146 -6.65 18.40 -15.08
C LYS A 146 -5.27 17.74 -15.12
N ILE A 147 -4.83 17.17 -14.00
CA ILE A 147 -3.57 16.42 -13.92
C ILE A 147 -3.79 15.03 -14.52
N LYS A 148 -3.13 14.77 -15.63
CA LYS A 148 -3.15 13.45 -16.27
C LYS A 148 -2.18 12.51 -15.57
N SER A 149 -2.64 11.30 -15.27
CA SER A 149 -1.84 10.28 -14.64
C SER A 149 -2.06 8.92 -15.29
N MET A 150 -1.04 8.05 -15.22
CA MET A 150 -1.13 6.63 -15.56
C MET A 150 -0.58 5.81 -14.40
N TYR A 151 -1.18 4.66 -14.15
CA TYR A 151 -0.78 3.76 -13.08
C TYR A 151 -0.53 2.36 -13.60
N PHE A 152 0.62 1.77 -13.27
CA PHE A 152 1.04 0.45 -13.70
C PHE A 152 1.46 -0.40 -12.52
N GLU A 153 1.08 -1.67 -12.51
CA GLU A 153 1.63 -2.70 -11.64
C GLU A 153 2.60 -3.55 -12.43
N VAL A 154 3.83 -3.70 -11.95
CA VAL A 154 4.85 -4.47 -12.63
C VAL A 154 5.43 -5.54 -11.70
N TYR A 155 5.53 -6.75 -12.22
CA TYR A 155 6.06 -7.93 -11.51
C TYR A 155 7.41 -8.37 -12.09
N SER A 156 7.89 -7.69 -13.14
CA SER A 156 9.14 -8.02 -13.83
C SER A 156 9.63 -6.87 -14.71
N LYS A 157 10.93 -6.90 -15.08
CA LYS A 157 11.51 -5.98 -16.06
C LYS A 157 10.78 -6.03 -17.41
N LYS A 158 10.31 -7.21 -17.84
CA LYS A 158 9.55 -7.36 -19.10
C LYS A 158 8.25 -6.56 -19.08
N GLN A 159 7.52 -6.61 -17.96
CA GLN A 159 6.28 -5.83 -17.82
C GLN A 159 6.55 -4.32 -17.71
N LEU A 160 7.68 -3.91 -17.12
CA LEU A 160 8.09 -2.50 -17.16
C LEU A 160 8.30 -2.03 -18.61
N LEU A 161 9.01 -2.80 -19.44
CA LEU A 161 9.22 -2.43 -20.85
C LEU A 161 7.90 -2.31 -21.60
N GLN A 162 6.97 -3.25 -21.38
CA GLN A 162 5.61 -3.16 -21.92
C GLN A 162 4.87 -1.89 -21.44
N ALA A 163 4.99 -1.52 -20.16
CA ALA A 163 4.40 -0.29 -19.64
C ALA A 163 5.00 0.95 -20.33
N ILE A 164 6.31 0.97 -20.56
CA ILE A 164 6.99 2.07 -21.28
C ILE A 164 6.50 2.18 -22.73
N ASP A 165 6.30 1.06 -23.43
CA ASP A 165 5.73 1.07 -24.78
C ASP A 165 4.31 1.66 -24.80
N ILE A 166 3.45 1.26 -23.84
CA ILE A 166 2.11 1.84 -23.67
C ILE A 166 2.18 3.35 -23.41
N ILE A 167 3.09 3.82 -22.55
CA ILE A 167 3.27 5.23 -22.23
C ILE A 167 3.65 6.02 -23.49
N LYS A 168 4.56 5.50 -24.31
CA LYS A 168 5.00 6.14 -25.55
C LYS A 168 3.86 6.21 -26.58
N GLN A 169 3.15 5.11 -26.81
CA GLN A 169 2.04 5.03 -27.75
C GLN A 169 0.89 6.00 -27.40
N ASN A 170 0.57 6.15 -26.12
CA ASN A 170 -0.47 7.09 -25.68
C ASN A 170 -0.11 8.57 -25.91
N ASN A 171 1.14 8.89 -26.23
CA ASN A 171 1.60 10.24 -26.54
C ASN A 171 1.68 10.52 -28.05
N GLU A 172 1.77 9.48 -28.87
CA GLU A 172 1.81 9.61 -30.35
C GLU A 172 0.43 9.76 -30.97
N SER A 173 -0.63 9.45 -30.22
CA SER A 173 -2.03 9.51 -30.68
C SER A 173 -2.70 10.88 -30.49
N LYS A 174 -1.92 11.95 -30.38
CA LYS A 174 -2.41 13.33 -30.25
C LYS A 174 -1.94 14.18 -31.47
#